data_ec51bac1017059cda6b54c147c2d34d4
#
_entry.id   ec51bac1017059cda6b54c147c2d34d4
#
_cell.length_a   1.000
_cell.length_b   1.000
_cell.length_c   1.000
_cell.angle_alpha   90.00
_cell.angle_beta   90.00
_cell.angle_gamma   90.00
#
_symmetry.space_group_name_H-M   'P 1'
#
loop_
_entity.id
_entity.type
_entity.pdbx_description
1 polymer ?
#
loop_
_entity_poly.entity_id
_entity_poly.type
_entity_poly.pdbx_seq_one_letter_code
_entity_poly.pdbx_strand_id
1 'polypeptide(L)'
;RLIEQTDGDIYFEEKRLKDYDLRELRLKTGYVLQQIALFPNLTVAENIALIPEMKNFDEKEIKEKTEDLLRKVGLDPKHYMNRLPKELSGGEKQRVGILRAIIANPKILLMDEPFSALDPISKVQLQDLIKTLHNEYKMTTVFVTHDMDEAMKLADRICVLKEGKVVQIATPEVLKENPADDFVREFFARGNK
;
A
#
# COMPACT_ATOMS: atom_id res chain seq x y z
N ARG A 1 7.13 -6.33 -12.20
CA ARG A 1 6.74 -6.92 -13.49
C ARG A 1 6.02 -8.24 -13.22
N LEU A 2 4.69 -8.20 -13.14
CA LEU A 2 3.83 -9.40 -13.15
C LEU A 2 3.30 -9.65 -14.57
N ILE A 3 3.06 -8.58 -15.32
CA ILE A 3 2.59 -8.56 -16.70
C ILE A 3 3.58 -7.71 -17.51
N GLU A 4 3.92 -8.15 -18.71
CA GLU A 4 4.72 -7.35 -19.64
C GLU A 4 3.83 -6.25 -20.23
N GLN A 5 4.40 -5.04 -20.38
CA GLN A 5 3.72 -3.95 -21.07
C GLN A 5 3.63 -4.23 -22.57
N THR A 6 2.51 -3.84 -23.19
CA THR A 6 2.30 -4.04 -24.62
C THR A 6 3.09 -3.02 -25.43
N ASP A 7 3.19 -1.78 -24.96
CA ASP A 7 3.90 -0.67 -25.61
C ASP A 7 4.37 0.35 -24.56
N GLY A 8 5.28 1.24 -24.97
CA GLY A 8 5.85 2.27 -24.10
C GLY A 8 6.91 1.74 -23.12
N ASP A 9 7.38 2.60 -22.25
CA ASP A 9 8.36 2.29 -21.22
C ASP A 9 7.90 2.83 -19.84
N ILE A 10 8.18 2.07 -18.79
CA ILE A 10 7.99 2.49 -17.39
C ILE A 10 9.38 2.70 -16.80
N TYR A 11 9.56 3.82 -16.09
CA TYR A 11 10.81 4.16 -15.44
C TYR A 11 10.67 4.12 -13.91
N PHE A 12 11.68 3.58 -13.28
CA PHE A 12 11.84 3.57 -11.83
C PHE A 12 13.28 4.01 -11.49
N GLU A 13 13.45 5.07 -10.69
CA GLU A 13 14.77 5.66 -10.39
C GLU A 13 15.57 5.92 -11.68
N GLU A 14 14.95 6.55 -12.68
CA GLU A 14 15.53 6.91 -13.99
C GLU A 14 15.96 5.74 -14.90
N LYS A 15 15.86 4.50 -14.41
CA LYS A 15 16.14 3.28 -15.17
C LYS A 15 14.85 2.65 -15.66
N ARG A 16 14.82 2.17 -16.91
CA ARG A 16 13.65 1.48 -17.45
C ARG A 16 13.37 0.21 -16.66
N LEU A 17 12.10 -0.04 -16.35
CA LEU A 17 11.67 -1.18 -15.54
C LEU A 17 12.12 -2.53 -16.14
N LYS A 18 12.16 -2.64 -17.47
CA LYS A 18 12.60 -3.84 -18.19
C LYS A 18 14.09 -4.15 -18.03
N ASP A 19 14.90 -3.14 -17.69
CA ASP A 19 16.35 -3.26 -17.54
C ASP A 19 16.77 -3.67 -16.12
N TYR A 20 15.81 -3.76 -15.17
CA TYR A 20 16.06 -4.28 -13.83
C TYR A 20 16.09 -5.81 -13.80
N ASP A 21 16.96 -6.37 -12.96
CA ASP A 21 16.78 -7.74 -12.49
C ASP A 21 15.42 -7.86 -11.80
N LEU A 22 14.67 -8.90 -12.15
CA LEU A 22 13.28 -9.05 -11.68
C LEU A 22 13.20 -9.28 -10.17
N ARG A 23 14.16 -10.02 -9.60
CA ARG A 23 14.22 -10.28 -8.16
C ARG A 23 14.56 -9.01 -7.40
N GLU A 24 15.57 -8.27 -7.87
CA GLU A 24 15.97 -7.00 -7.27
C GLU A 24 14.79 -6.00 -7.24
N LEU A 25 14.10 -5.84 -8.38
CA LEU A 25 12.94 -4.97 -8.49
C LEU A 25 11.84 -5.34 -7.50
N ARG A 26 11.52 -6.63 -7.39
CA ARG A 26 10.47 -7.12 -6.47
C ARG A 26 10.84 -6.91 -5.02
N LEU A 27 12.11 -7.07 -4.65
CA LEU A 27 12.60 -6.79 -3.30
C LEU A 27 12.64 -5.31 -2.92
N LYS A 28 12.63 -4.40 -3.91
CA LYS A 28 12.53 -2.95 -3.73
C LYS A 28 11.07 -2.44 -3.70
N THR A 29 10.11 -3.29 -4.04
CA THR A 29 8.70 -2.94 -4.18
C THR A 29 7.88 -3.62 -3.08
N GLY A 30 7.19 -2.84 -2.25
CA GLY A 30 6.15 -3.33 -1.36
C GLY A 30 4.84 -3.46 -2.13
N TYR A 31 4.06 -4.50 -1.85
CA TYR A 31 2.76 -4.71 -2.50
C TYR A 31 1.70 -5.14 -1.50
N VAL A 32 0.58 -4.41 -1.49
CA VAL A 32 -0.61 -4.71 -0.69
C VAL A 32 -1.76 -5.01 -1.65
N LEU A 33 -2.22 -6.25 -1.63
CA LEU A 33 -3.32 -6.73 -2.46
C LEU A 33 -4.67 -6.37 -1.86
N GLN A 34 -5.69 -6.19 -2.69
CA GLN A 34 -7.08 -6.03 -2.30
C GLN A 34 -7.55 -7.21 -1.42
N GLN A 35 -7.28 -8.44 -1.86
CA GLN A 35 -7.46 -9.61 -1.01
C GLN A 35 -6.18 -9.85 -0.20
N ILE A 36 -6.33 -9.81 1.12
CA ILE A 36 -5.21 -9.96 2.06
C ILE A 36 -4.61 -11.35 1.92
N ALA A 37 -3.56 -11.46 1.13
CA ALA A 37 -2.85 -12.71 0.87
C ALA A 37 -1.75 -12.96 1.93
N LEU A 38 -2.12 -13.12 3.22
CA LEU A 38 -1.19 -13.67 4.21
C LEU A 38 -1.01 -15.16 3.96
N PHE A 39 0.20 -15.66 4.17
CA PHE A 39 0.47 -17.10 4.12
C PHE A 39 -0.22 -17.77 5.32
N PRO A 40 -1.19 -18.65 5.09
CA PRO A 40 -2.08 -19.17 6.15
C PRO A 40 -1.36 -20.06 7.17
N ASN A 41 -0.24 -20.65 6.77
CA ASN A 41 0.57 -21.55 7.59
C ASN A 41 1.71 -20.86 8.33
N LEU A 42 1.90 -19.55 8.10
CA LEU A 42 2.90 -18.74 8.78
C LEU A 42 2.24 -17.87 9.84
N THR A 43 2.89 -17.69 10.95
CA THR A 43 2.50 -16.75 12.00
C THR A 43 2.55 -15.30 11.50
N VAL A 44 2.05 -14.37 12.29
CA VAL A 44 2.16 -12.92 12.01
C VAL A 44 3.62 -12.50 11.86
N ALA A 45 4.48 -12.93 12.78
CA ALA A 45 5.91 -12.60 12.74
C ALA A 45 6.59 -13.14 11.48
N GLU A 46 6.36 -14.41 11.15
CA GLU A 46 6.90 -15.05 9.95
C GLU A 46 6.36 -14.41 8.65
N ASN A 47 5.06 -14.06 8.60
CA ASN A 47 4.52 -13.32 7.45
C ASN A 47 5.24 -11.98 7.24
N ILE A 48 5.50 -11.23 8.31
CA ILE A 48 6.18 -9.94 8.25
C ILE A 48 7.66 -10.13 7.87
N ALA A 49 8.33 -11.15 8.40
CA ALA A 49 9.75 -11.41 8.21
C ALA A 49 10.16 -11.84 6.79
N LEU A 50 9.24 -12.31 5.95
CA LEU A 50 9.52 -12.92 4.64
C LEU A 50 10.49 -12.11 3.76
N ILE A 51 10.24 -10.83 3.57
CA ILE A 51 11.08 -10.00 2.68
C ILE A 51 12.43 -9.66 3.32
N PRO A 52 12.52 -9.26 4.61
CA PRO A 52 13.80 -9.11 5.29
C PRO A 52 14.69 -10.37 5.26
N GLU A 53 14.10 -11.55 5.48
CA GLU A 53 14.82 -12.83 5.39
C GLU A 53 15.38 -13.08 3.99
N MET A 54 14.58 -12.83 2.95
CA MET A 54 15.02 -12.93 1.55
C MET A 54 16.16 -11.93 1.21
N LYS A 55 16.28 -10.84 1.97
CA LYS A 55 17.33 -9.84 1.88
C LYS A 55 18.51 -10.13 2.80
N ASN A 56 18.49 -11.24 3.55
CA ASN A 56 19.49 -11.66 4.52
C ASN A 56 19.73 -10.62 5.63
N PHE A 57 18.66 -9.99 6.13
CA PHE A 57 18.75 -9.13 7.31
C PHE A 57 19.02 -9.97 8.55
N ASP A 58 19.64 -9.36 9.56
CA ASP A 58 19.88 -10.02 10.84
C ASP A 58 18.55 -10.37 11.54
N GLU A 59 18.50 -11.58 12.12
CA GLU A 59 17.29 -12.14 12.73
C GLU A 59 16.80 -11.31 13.92
N LYS A 60 17.74 -10.77 14.71
CA LYS A 60 17.44 -9.90 15.84
C LYS A 60 16.86 -8.55 15.36
N GLU A 61 17.46 -7.97 14.31
CA GLU A 61 16.96 -6.74 13.69
C GLU A 61 15.53 -6.93 13.16
N ILE A 62 15.27 -8.04 12.46
CA ILE A 62 13.93 -8.39 11.95
C ILE A 62 12.92 -8.44 13.10
N LYS A 63 13.27 -9.13 14.19
CA LYS A 63 12.39 -9.28 15.35
C LYS A 63 12.08 -7.93 16.01
N GLU A 64 13.10 -7.15 16.32
CA GLU A 64 12.95 -5.83 16.95
C GLU A 64 12.07 -4.90 16.10
N LYS A 65 12.32 -4.86 14.79
CA LYS A 65 11.55 -4.05 13.86
C LYS A 65 10.11 -4.55 13.72
N THR A 66 9.90 -5.86 13.69
CA THR A 66 8.55 -6.46 13.66
C THR A 66 7.75 -6.06 14.90
N GLU A 67 8.37 -6.14 16.09
CA GLU A 67 7.72 -5.73 17.35
C GLU A 67 7.37 -4.22 17.35
N ASP A 68 8.29 -3.36 16.89
CA ASP A 68 8.04 -1.92 16.80
C ASP A 68 6.88 -1.62 15.85
N LEU A 69 6.89 -2.21 14.66
CA LEU A 69 5.83 -2.03 13.67
C LEU A 69 4.47 -2.54 14.16
N LEU A 70 4.43 -3.68 14.86
CA LEU A 70 3.19 -4.18 15.45
C LEU A 70 2.61 -3.20 16.48
N ARG A 71 3.44 -2.60 17.35
CA ARG A 71 3.00 -1.57 18.31
C ARG A 71 2.42 -0.35 17.60
N LYS A 72 3.07 0.12 16.52
CA LYS A 72 2.59 1.28 15.72
C LYS A 72 1.22 1.07 15.12
N VAL A 73 0.86 -0.17 14.81
CA VAL A 73 -0.48 -0.50 14.26
C VAL A 73 -1.48 -0.95 15.33
N GLY A 74 -1.15 -0.78 16.61
CA GLY A 74 -2.03 -1.14 17.72
C GLY A 74 -2.19 -2.65 17.96
N LEU A 75 -1.22 -3.46 17.50
CA LEU A 75 -1.17 -4.89 17.74
C LEU A 75 -0.06 -5.21 18.76
N ASP A 76 -0.42 -5.62 19.98
CA ASP A 76 0.57 -5.97 21.00
C ASP A 76 1.41 -7.17 20.54
N PRO A 77 2.74 -7.04 20.37
CA PRO A 77 3.61 -8.12 19.93
C PRO A 77 3.48 -9.40 20.77
N LYS A 78 3.31 -9.25 22.09
CA LYS A 78 3.18 -10.40 23.01
C LYS A 78 2.00 -11.30 22.67
N HIS A 79 0.93 -10.69 22.13
CA HIS A 79 -0.31 -11.40 21.82
C HIS A 79 -0.44 -11.78 20.35
N TYR A 80 0.23 -11.04 19.45
CA TYR A 80 -0.01 -11.19 18.02
C TYR A 80 1.11 -11.91 17.25
N MET A 81 2.37 -11.83 17.65
CA MET A 81 3.48 -12.38 16.86
C MET A 81 3.32 -13.85 16.48
N ASN A 82 2.80 -14.66 17.41
CA ASN A 82 2.64 -16.11 17.23
C ASN A 82 1.27 -16.55 16.69
N ARG A 83 0.34 -15.62 16.45
CA ARG A 83 -0.96 -15.94 15.88
C ARG A 83 -0.85 -16.31 14.41
N LEU A 84 -1.72 -17.23 13.99
CA LEU A 84 -1.94 -17.55 12.58
C LEU A 84 -2.97 -16.58 11.98
N PRO A 85 -2.96 -16.35 10.65
CA PRO A 85 -3.93 -15.49 9.98
C PRO A 85 -5.40 -15.81 10.26
N LYS A 86 -5.75 -17.08 10.46
CA LYS A 86 -7.13 -17.51 10.80
C LYS A 86 -7.64 -16.97 12.13
N GLU A 87 -6.73 -16.54 13.04
CA GLU A 87 -7.04 -16.01 14.37
C GLU A 87 -7.16 -14.49 14.37
N LEU A 88 -7.05 -13.85 13.20
CA LEU A 88 -7.09 -12.41 13.01
C LEU A 88 -8.41 -11.97 12.36
N SER A 89 -8.92 -10.83 12.79
CA SER A 89 -10.00 -10.11 12.09
C SER A 89 -9.52 -9.60 10.71
N GLY A 90 -10.45 -9.18 9.84
CA GLY A 90 -10.11 -8.60 8.54
C GLY A 90 -9.19 -7.38 8.63
N GLY A 91 -9.48 -6.45 9.54
CA GLY A 91 -8.65 -5.26 9.75
C GLY A 91 -7.26 -5.56 10.33
N GLU A 92 -7.14 -6.57 11.21
CA GLU A 92 -5.84 -7.01 11.73
C GLU A 92 -4.99 -7.65 10.62
N LYS A 93 -5.60 -8.52 9.78
CA LYS A 93 -4.94 -9.07 8.60
C LYS A 93 -4.41 -7.98 7.68
N GLN A 94 -5.22 -6.93 7.44
CA GLN A 94 -4.83 -5.81 6.58
C GLN A 94 -3.63 -5.08 7.15
N ARG A 95 -3.64 -4.77 8.44
CA ARG A 95 -2.49 -4.16 9.13
C ARG A 95 -1.24 -5.03 8.98
N VAL A 96 -1.32 -6.32 9.25
CA VAL A 96 -0.19 -7.25 9.08
C VAL A 96 0.30 -7.29 7.63
N GLY A 97 -0.61 -7.30 6.65
CA GLY A 97 -0.27 -7.25 5.22
C GLY A 97 0.51 -6.00 4.83
N ILE A 98 0.13 -4.84 5.39
CA ILE A 98 0.87 -3.58 5.20
C ILE A 98 2.25 -3.66 5.86
N LEU A 99 2.35 -4.14 7.10
CA LEU A 99 3.64 -4.29 7.78
C LEU A 99 4.60 -5.19 7.00
N ARG A 100 4.11 -6.32 6.45
CA ARG A 100 4.88 -7.18 5.55
C ARG A 100 5.41 -6.45 4.34
N ALA A 101 4.61 -5.54 3.76
CA ALA A 101 5.00 -4.79 2.58
C ALA A 101 6.07 -3.72 2.86
N ILE A 102 6.10 -3.15 4.08
CA ILE A 102 6.95 -1.99 4.40
C ILE A 102 8.19 -2.31 5.24
N ILE A 103 8.23 -3.43 5.95
CA ILE A 103 9.31 -3.75 6.92
C ILE A 103 10.71 -3.69 6.30
N ALA A 104 10.84 -4.07 5.03
CA ALA A 104 12.10 -4.07 4.30
C ALA A 104 12.47 -2.71 3.68
N ASN A 105 11.79 -1.62 4.07
CA ASN A 105 11.95 -0.26 3.56
C ASN A 105 11.91 -0.20 2.02
N PRO A 106 10.78 -0.54 1.40
CA PRO A 106 10.67 -0.49 -0.05
C PRO A 106 10.76 0.96 -0.54
N LYS A 107 11.29 1.15 -1.75
CA LYS A 107 11.29 2.47 -2.42
C LYS A 107 9.90 2.85 -2.91
N ILE A 108 9.13 1.85 -3.35
CA ILE A 108 7.76 2.01 -3.82
C ILE A 108 6.84 1.07 -3.04
N LEU A 109 5.70 1.60 -2.61
CA LEU A 109 4.58 0.84 -2.07
C LEU A 109 3.41 0.91 -3.05
N LEU A 110 3.00 -0.24 -3.58
CA LEU A 110 1.83 -0.37 -4.44
C LEU A 110 0.68 -0.95 -3.62
N MET A 111 -0.49 -0.34 -3.67
CA MET A 111 -1.68 -0.81 -2.97
C MET A 111 -2.87 -0.85 -3.92
N ASP A 112 -3.58 -1.96 -3.93
CA ASP A 112 -4.78 -2.15 -4.73
C ASP A 112 -5.99 -2.25 -3.81
N GLU A 113 -6.87 -1.24 -3.88
CA GLU A 113 -8.07 -1.07 -3.05
C GLU A 113 -7.85 -1.42 -1.56
N PRO A 114 -6.87 -0.82 -0.87
CA PRO A 114 -6.42 -1.28 0.45
C PRO A 114 -7.48 -1.15 1.56
N PHE A 115 -8.58 -0.47 1.31
CA PHE A 115 -9.61 -0.18 2.31
C PHE A 115 -10.98 -0.79 1.99
N SER A 116 -11.16 -1.46 0.86
CA SER A 116 -12.47 -1.88 0.32
C SER A 116 -13.22 -2.89 1.21
N ALA A 117 -12.50 -3.68 2.01
CA ALA A 117 -13.07 -4.74 2.86
C ALA A 117 -13.21 -4.34 4.34
N LEU A 118 -13.07 -3.05 4.67
CA LEU A 118 -13.04 -2.57 6.05
C LEU A 118 -14.34 -1.85 6.44
N ASP A 119 -14.72 -2.00 7.72
CA ASP A 119 -15.73 -1.15 8.32
C ASP A 119 -15.23 0.32 8.42
N PRO A 120 -16.15 1.31 8.56
CA PRO A 120 -15.77 2.72 8.54
C PRO A 120 -14.73 3.13 9.59
N ILE A 121 -14.78 2.54 10.78
CA ILE A 121 -13.85 2.88 11.88
C ILE A 121 -12.46 2.35 11.57
N SER A 122 -12.36 1.07 11.21
CA SER A 122 -11.11 0.42 10.80
C SER A 122 -10.49 1.09 9.57
N LYS A 123 -11.33 1.55 8.64
CA LYS A 123 -10.89 2.29 7.44
C LYS A 123 -10.17 3.58 7.81
N VAL A 124 -10.77 4.42 8.65
CA VAL A 124 -10.15 5.69 9.10
C VAL A 124 -8.83 5.42 9.82
N GLN A 125 -8.82 4.48 10.76
CA GLN A 125 -7.60 4.11 11.49
C GLN A 125 -6.47 3.66 10.55
N LEU A 126 -6.79 2.87 9.53
CA LEU A 126 -5.81 2.38 8.58
C LEU A 126 -5.30 3.47 7.63
N GLN A 127 -6.16 4.39 7.22
CA GLN A 127 -5.77 5.57 6.42
C GLN A 127 -4.78 6.45 7.20
N ASP A 128 -5.07 6.74 8.45
CA ASP A 128 -4.20 7.56 9.30
C ASP A 128 -2.85 6.87 9.57
N LEU A 129 -2.88 5.55 9.74
CA LEU A 129 -1.68 4.73 9.83
C LEU A 129 -0.82 4.81 8.56
N ILE A 130 -1.42 4.62 7.37
CA ILE A 130 -0.69 4.68 6.10
C ILE A 130 -0.05 6.06 5.91
N LYS A 131 -0.78 7.13 6.24
CA LYS A 131 -0.25 8.50 6.18
C LYS A 131 0.94 8.69 7.12
N THR A 132 0.86 8.16 8.34
CA THR A 132 1.95 8.19 9.31
C THR A 132 3.19 7.44 8.79
N LEU A 133 3.00 6.21 8.31
CA LEU A 133 4.09 5.38 7.77
C LEU A 133 4.71 5.98 6.50
N HIS A 134 3.90 6.55 5.60
CA HIS A 134 4.38 7.27 4.42
C HIS A 134 5.30 8.43 4.81
N ASN A 135 4.89 9.24 5.78
CA ASN A 135 5.68 10.38 6.27
C ASN A 135 6.97 9.94 6.97
N GLU A 136 6.93 8.84 7.70
CA GLU A 136 8.10 8.31 8.41
C GLU A 136 9.11 7.68 7.46
N TYR A 137 8.67 6.83 6.55
CA TYR A 137 9.55 6.05 5.67
C TYR A 137 9.88 6.73 4.35
N LYS A 138 9.23 7.86 4.01
CA LYS A 138 9.48 8.64 2.78
C LYS A 138 9.47 7.81 1.48
N MET A 139 8.64 6.78 1.43
CA MET A 139 8.48 5.93 0.25
C MET A 139 7.52 6.56 -0.75
N THR A 140 7.68 6.26 -2.04
CA THR A 140 6.68 6.60 -3.05
C THR A 140 5.52 5.63 -2.93
N THR A 141 4.33 6.13 -2.62
CA THR A 141 3.13 5.31 -2.49
C THR A 141 2.21 5.53 -3.68
N VAL A 142 1.84 4.45 -4.36
CA VAL A 142 0.82 4.45 -5.40
C VAL A 142 -0.31 3.53 -4.95
N PHE A 143 -1.52 4.07 -4.82
CA PHE A 143 -2.67 3.24 -4.51
C PHE A 143 -3.81 3.46 -5.50
N VAL A 144 -4.51 2.39 -5.80
CA VAL A 144 -5.71 2.39 -6.64
C VAL A 144 -6.92 2.36 -5.72
N THR A 145 -7.88 3.24 -5.97
CA THR A 145 -9.17 3.25 -5.28
C THR A 145 -10.25 3.76 -6.20
N HIS A 146 -11.47 3.31 -5.97
CA HIS A 146 -12.68 3.88 -6.57
C HIS A 146 -13.39 4.88 -5.63
N ASP A 147 -12.87 5.05 -4.41
CA ASP A 147 -13.41 5.96 -3.39
C ASP A 147 -12.67 7.31 -3.44
N MET A 148 -13.43 8.34 -3.76
CA MET A 148 -12.89 9.69 -3.94
C MET A 148 -12.41 10.31 -2.63
N ASP A 149 -13.11 10.02 -1.52
CA ASP A 149 -12.75 10.57 -0.21
C ASP A 149 -11.39 10.02 0.26
N GLU A 150 -11.09 8.75 -0.07
CA GLU A 150 -9.77 8.16 0.15
C GLU A 150 -8.69 8.89 -0.63
N ALA A 151 -8.93 9.09 -1.94
CA ALA A 151 -7.98 9.76 -2.80
C ALA A 151 -7.72 11.20 -2.34
N MET A 152 -8.78 11.95 -2.03
CA MET A 152 -8.69 13.33 -1.55
C MET A 152 -7.99 13.47 -0.20
N LYS A 153 -8.17 12.49 0.70
CA LYS A 153 -7.57 12.51 2.04
C LYS A 153 -6.09 12.16 2.04
N LEU A 154 -5.67 11.24 1.15
CA LEU A 154 -4.38 10.58 1.26
C LEU A 154 -3.37 10.99 0.20
N ALA A 155 -3.82 11.38 -1.00
CA ALA A 155 -2.93 11.57 -2.13
C ALA A 155 -2.36 12.99 -2.21
N ASP A 156 -1.07 13.10 -2.53
CA ASP A 156 -0.46 14.37 -2.95
C ASP A 156 -0.86 14.72 -4.39
N ARG A 157 -1.05 13.70 -5.22
CA ARG A 157 -1.51 13.82 -6.61
C ARG A 157 -2.45 12.67 -6.96
N ILE A 158 -3.49 12.96 -7.73
CA ILE A 158 -4.47 12.00 -8.19
C ILE A 158 -4.41 11.90 -9.71
N CYS A 159 -4.39 10.67 -10.22
CA CYS A 159 -4.52 10.35 -11.64
C CYS A 159 -5.91 9.79 -11.89
N VAL A 160 -6.76 10.54 -12.60
CA VAL A 160 -8.09 10.09 -12.98
C VAL A 160 -8.01 9.31 -14.29
N LEU A 161 -8.48 8.06 -14.27
CA LEU A 161 -8.51 7.16 -15.43
C LEU A 161 -9.95 6.94 -15.90
N LYS A 162 -10.16 6.95 -17.21
CA LYS A 162 -11.41 6.58 -17.86
C LYS A 162 -11.12 5.74 -19.10
N GLU A 163 -11.72 4.58 -19.19
CA GLU A 163 -11.58 3.67 -20.36
C GLU A 163 -10.10 3.40 -20.73
N GLY A 164 -9.24 3.21 -19.72
CA GLY A 164 -7.81 2.96 -19.90
C GLY A 164 -6.97 4.18 -20.29
N LYS A 165 -7.55 5.39 -20.33
CA LYS A 165 -6.85 6.64 -20.66
C LYS A 165 -6.77 7.55 -19.46
N VAL A 166 -5.65 8.26 -19.34
CA VAL A 166 -5.48 9.33 -18.35
C VAL A 166 -6.31 10.53 -18.79
N VAL A 167 -7.27 10.95 -17.94
CA VAL A 167 -8.09 12.13 -18.16
C VAL A 167 -7.43 13.36 -17.55
N GLN A 168 -7.01 13.27 -16.30
CA GLN A 168 -6.34 14.35 -15.59
C GLN A 168 -5.39 13.82 -14.51
N ILE A 169 -4.27 14.51 -14.33
CA ILE A 169 -3.36 14.30 -13.19
C ILE A 169 -3.14 15.67 -12.53
N ALA A 170 -3.57 15.80 -11.26
CA ALA A 170 -3.40 17.03 -10.52
C ALA A 170 -3.40 16.78 -9.00
N THR A 171 -3.18 17.84 -8.21
CA THR A 171 -3.44 17.78 -6.76
C THR A 171 -4.93 17.71 -6.47
N PRO A 172 -5.35 17.23 -5.29
CA PRO A 172 -6.76 17.20 -4.88
C PRO A 172 -7.48 18.54 -5.07
N GLU A 173 -6.83 19.65 -4.70
CA GLU A 173 -7.39 20.99 -4.80
C GLU A 173 -7.67 21.38 -6.26
N VAL A 174 -6.70 21.16 -7.15
CA VAL A 174 -6.84 21.48 -8.57
C VAL A 174 -7.93 20.64 -9.24
N LEU A 175 -8.05 19.36 -8.88
CA LEU A 175 -9.14 18.51 -9.42
C LEU A 175 -10.52 19.00 -9.02
N LYS A 176 -10.65 19.56 -7.80
CA LYS A 176 -11.91 20.11 -7.30
C LYS A 176 -12.26 21.45 -7.92
N GLU A 177 -11.25 22.33 -8.08
CA GLU A 177 -11.46 23.71 -8.57
C GLU A 177 -11.50 23.80 -10.10
N ASN A 178 -10.68 23.00 -10.78
CA ASN A 178 -10.46 23.02 -12.22
C ASN A 178 -10.53 21.61 -12.83
N PRO A 179 -11.71 20.93 -12.78
CA PRO A 179 -11.87 19.63 -13.41
C PRO A 179 -11.73 19.74 -14.93
N ALA A 180 -11.02 18.79 -15.56
CA ALA A 180 -10.73 18.79 -16.99
C ALA A 180 -11.99 18.59 -17.85
N ASP A 181 -12.97 17.87 -17.35
CA ASP A 181 -14.26 17.63 -18.04
C ASP A 181 -15.40 17.38 -17.03
N ASP A 182 -16.61 17.16 -17.55
CA ASP A 182 -17.79 16.89 -16.72
C ASP A 182 -17.69 15.55 -15.99
N PHE A 183 -16.99 14.57 -16.55
CA PHE A 183 -16.75 13.29 -15.88
C PHE A 183 -15.95 13.49 -14.60
N VAL A 184 -14.85 14.23 -14.66
CA VAL A 184 -14.03 14.55 -13.47
C VAL A 184 -14.86 15.35 -12.47
N ARG A 185 -15.62 16.36 -12.94
CA ARG A 185 -16.49 17.18 -12.09
C ARG A 185 -17.52 16.34 -11.34
N GLU A 186 -18.25 15.48 -12.03
CA GLU A 186 -19.27 14.61 -11.42
C GLU A 186 -18.65 13.59 -10.46
N PHE A 187 -17.47 13.07 -10.77
CA PHE A 187 -16.77 12.09 -9.96
C PHE A 187 -16.44 12.67 -8.59
N PHE A 188 -15.98 13.93 -8.54
CA PHE A 188 -15.67 14.64 -7.29
C PHE A 188 -16.90 15.23 -6.58
N ALA A 189 -18.00 15.51 -7.29
CA ALA A 189 -19.23 15.99 -6.69
C ALA A 189 -19.98 14.91 -5.89
N ARG A 190 -19.81 13.65 -6.21
CA ARG A 190 -20.46 12.50 -5.55
C ARG A 190 -19.85 12.13 -4.21
N GLY A 191 -18.58 12.48 -3.94
CA GLY A 191 -17.87 12.22 -2.68
C GLY A 191 -18.31 13.12 -1.50
N ASN A 192 -19.23 14.05 -1.71
CA ASN A 192 -19.71 14.98 -0.67
C ASN A 192 -21.12 14.63 -0.12
N LYS A 193 -21.56 13.36 -0.17
CA LYS A 193 -22.84 12.92 0.41
C LYS A 193 -22.67 11.92 1.51
#